data_e01ed1e6b247775dc08c32d4faa3b262
#
_entry.id   e01ed1e6b247775dc08c32d4faa3b262
#
_cell.length_a   1.000
_cell.length_b   1.000
_cell.length_c   1.000
_cell.angle_alpha   90.00
_cell.angle_beta   90.00
_cell.angle_gamma   90.00
#
_symmetry.space_group_name_H-M   'P 1'
#
loop_
_entity.id
_entity.type
_entity.pdbx_description
1 polymer ?
#
loop_
_entity_poly.entity_id
_entity_poly.type
_entity_poly.pdbx_seq_one_letter_code
_entity_poly.pdbx_strand_id
1 'polypeptide(L)'
;MSGKVYLVGAGPGDPGLLTLKGARVLASCDALVYDWLANPELLDLAPESAARVYVGKKGGDHTMSQERINQLLCDLAGDGKTVVRLKGGDPFVFGRGGEEASALAAQGLAFEVIPGVTSAIAAPAYAGIPVTDRRATTEVAFVTGHEDPNKPESTMKWDALAQIGTVVCLMGVKNLPIICAKLIEAGRDPATPAACVRWGSTPQQQTVTGTLADLPQKVAEVGLKPPAITIVGQVAALRQELAWFEKLPLFGKRIMVTRARSQASRLSEGLQALGAKIIEVPTISFLPPEDPEPLETAVSMLEDFHWVIFTSPNGVEAFFAALGEAGKDARSLAGCKLAAIGPATAAVLKDHGLIAEVTARTFQAEGLIEALEAHGITGQRVLIPRAAQAREVLPETIASWGNLVQVVPAYRTVRPPESTMLLAKALSEGLDAITFTASSTVTNLMEMLDQAGRDELARQSKEGGLVIAAIGPITADTARGYGLEVKVQPEKFTIEALIQALSAHFAS
;
A
#
# COMPACT_ATOMS: atom_id res chain seq x y z
N MET A 1 -18.81 26.82 -12.76
CA MET A 1 -18.31 27.12 -11.40
C MET A 1 -16.80 26.87 -11.42
N SER A 2 -15.97 27.75 -10.83
CA SER A 2 -14.55 27.49 -10.69
C SER A 2 -14.33 26.28 -9.79
N GLY A 3 -13.33 25.46 -10.12
CA GLY A 3 -12.93 24.32 -9.30
C GLY A 3 -12.27 24.74 -7.99
N LYS A 4 -11.76 23.74 -7.25
CA LYS A 4 -11.07 23.96 -5.97
C LYS A 4 -9.76 23.19 -5.91
N VAL A 5 -8.70 23.79 -5.38
CA VAL A 5 -7.42 23.13 -5.14
C VAL A 5 -7.28 22.76 -3.65
N TYR A 6 -6.92 21.51 -3.39
CA TYR A 6 -6.53 21.04 -2.07
C TYR A 6 -5.01 20.83 -2.04
N LEU A 7 -4.31 21.59 -1.20
CA LEU A 7 -2.88 21.39 -0.91
C LEU A 7 -2.77 20.38 0.22
N VAL A 8 -2.46 19.13 -0.13
CA VAL A 8 -2.54 17.98 0.81
C VAL A 8 -1.15 17.51 1.19
N GLY A 9 -0.88 17.40 2.49
CA GLY A 9 0.32 16.75 2.99
C GLY A 9 0.22 15.23 2.89
N ALA A 10 1.15 14.63 2.17
CA ALA A 10 1.25 13.18 1.97
C ALA A 10 1.85 12.43 3.18
N GLY A 11 2.35 13.16 4.19
CA GLY A 11 3.13 12.55 5.26
C GLY A 11 4.58 12.26 4.85
N PRO A 12 5.35 11.62 5.74
CA PRO A 12 6.81 11.46 5.62
C PRO A 12 7.25 10.25 4.79
N GLY A 13 6.32 9.35 4.47
CA GLY A 13 6.62 8.12 3.73
C GLY A 13 5.70 6.95 4.06
N ASP A 14 5.35 6.75 5.32
CA ASP A 14 4.34 5.77 5.76
C ASP A 14 2.94 6.22 5.28
N PRO A 15 2.24 5.43 4.43
CA PRO A 15 0.89 5.77 3.96
C PRO A 15 -0.12 5.93 5.09
N GLY A 16 0.07 5.21 6.20
CA GLY A 16 -0.77 5.28 7.39
C GLY A 16 -0.73 6.62 8.11
N LEU A 17 0.23 7.49 7.76
CA LEU A 17 0.33 8.86 8.29
C LEU A 17 -0.38 9.91 7.43
N LEU A 18 -1.10 9.51 6.39
CA LEU A 18 -2.01 10.39 5.67
C LEU A 18 -3.20 10.74 6.58
N THR A 19 -3.60 12.01 6.59
CA THR A 19 -4.77 12.40 7.36
C THR A 19 -6.06 11.86 6.75
N LEU A 20 -7.06 11.53 7.56
CA LEU A 20 -8.38 11.09 7.08
C LEU A 20 -9.01 12.10 6.10
N LYS A 21 -8.79 13.40 6.31
CA LYS A 21 -9.26 14.43 5.40
C LYS A 21 -8.50 14.39 4.08
N GLY A 22 -7.19 14.17 4.11
CA GLY A 22 -6.36 13.96 2.92
C GLY A 22 -6.84 12.78 2.08
N ALA A 23 -7.10 11.63 2.71
CA ALA A 23 -7.60 10.44 2.04
C ALA A 23 -8.97 10.69 1.36
N ARG A 24 -9.89 11.40 2.04
CA ARG A 24 -11.23 11.70 1.49
C ARG A 24 -11.17 12.58 0.24
N VAL A 25 -10.33 13.63 0.24
CA VAL A 25 -10.23 14.51 -0.94
C VAL A 25 -9.47 13.85 -2.09
N LEU A 26 -8.48 12.98 -1.79
CA LEU A 26 -7.83 12.14 -2.80
C LEU A 26 -8.85 11.24 -3.52
N ALA A 27 -9.73 10.58 -2.77
CA ALA A 27 -10.74 9.67 -3.32
C ALA A 27 -11.81 10.34 -4.20
N SER A 28 -11.86 11.67 -4.24
CA SER A 28 -12.88 12.43 -4.99
C SER A 28 -12.31 13.49 -5.93
N CYS A 29 -11.01 13.45 -6.24
CA CYS A 29 -10.40 14.46 -7.11
C CYS A 29 -10.57 14.13 -8.60
N ASP A 30 -10.63 15.18 -9.41
CA ASP A 30 -10.61 15.09 -10.89
C ASP A 30 -9.17 15.12 -11.42
N ALA A 31 -8.23 15.74 -10.65
CA ALA A 31 -6.83 15.81 -11.01
C ALA A 31 -5.93 15.69 -9.77
N LEU A 32 -4.92 14.84 -9.87
CA LEU A 32 -3.88 14.60 -8.86
C LEU A 32 -2.54 15.11 -9.36
N VAL A 33 -2.03 16.18 -8.76
CA VAL A 33 -0.71 16.76 -9.05
C VAL A 33 0.25 16.38 -7.92
N TYR A 34 1.30 15.62 -8.21
CA TYR A 34 2.16 15.02 -7.17
C TYR A 34 3.65 15.06 -7.52
N ASP A 35 4.49 14.96 -6.50
CA ASP A 35 5.94 14.93 -6.64
C ASP A 35 6.57 13.62 -6.12
N TRP A 36 7.89 13.52 -6.24
CA TRP A 36 8.67 12.33 -5.92
C TRP A 36 8.65 11.91 -4.44
N LEU A 37 8.38 12.84 -3.51
CA LEU A 37 8.37 12.55 -2.07
C LEU A 37 7.04 11.99 -1.58
N ALA A 38 5.98 12.04 -2.39
CA ALA A 38 4.73 11.38 -2.08
C ALA A 38 4.87 9.86 -2.25
N ASN A 39 4.43 9.08 -1.26
CA ASN A 39 4.43 7.62 -1.37
C ASN A 39 3.52 7.18 -2.53
N PRO A 40 4.02 6.36 -3.48
CA PRO A 40 3.23 5.88 -4.61
C PRO A 40 1.92 5.17 -4.24
N GLU A 41 1.86 4.47 -3.11
CA GLU A 41 0.65 3.80 -2.62
C GLU A 41 -0.53 4.78 -2.40
N LEU A 42 -0.23 6.03 -2.08
CA LEU A 42 -1.26 7.07 -1.91
C LEU A 42 -1.92 7.48 -3.23
N LEU A 43 -1.25 7.27 -4.36
CA LEU A 43 -1.79 7.60 -5.67
C LEU A 43 -2.97 6.69 -6.05
N ASP A 44 -3.00 5.49 -5.50
CA ASP A 44 -4.05 4.50 -5.74
C ASP A 44 -5.36 4.84 -4.99
N LEU A 45 -5.33 5.83 -4.08
CA LEU A 45 -6.53 6.37 -3.45
C LEU A 45 -7.33 7.30 -4.37
N ALA A 46 -6.70 7.85 -5.42
CA ALA A 46 -7.39 8.69 -6.39
C ALA A 46 -8.19 7.83 -7.39
N PRO A 47 -9.36 8.31 -7.85
CA PRO A 47 -10.13 7.61 -8.87
C PRO A 47 -9.31 7.27 -10.11
N GLU A 48 -9.60 6.15 -10.77
CA GLU A 48 -8.94 5.79 -12.03
C GLU A 48 -9.15 6.84 -13.13
N SER A 49 -10.29 7.51 -13.10
CA SER A 49 -10.64 8.62 -14.00
C SER A 49 -9.87 9.91 -13.72
N ALA A 50 -9.24 10.05 -12.56
CA ALA A 50 -8.50 11.26 -12.20
C ALA A 50 -7.23 11.43 -13.05
N ALA A 51 -7.05 12.63 -13.62
CA ALA A 51 -5.84 12.96 -14.33
C ALA A 51 -4.63 12.99 -13.39
N ARG A 52 -3.59 12.18 -13.64
CA ARG A 52 -2.37 12.09 -12.80
C ARG A 52 -1.23 12.88 -13.42
N VAL A 53 -0.78 13.94 -12.77
CA VAL A 53 0.27 14.84 -13.26
C VAL A 53 1.47 14.82 -12.31
N TYR A 54 2.58 14.25 -12.77
CA TYR A 54 3.84 14.24 -12.04
C TYR A 54 4.59 15.55 -12.27
N VAL A 55 4.97 16.24 -11.18
CA VAL A 55 5.69 17.53 -11.23
C VAL A 55 7.04 17.51 -10.53
N GLY A 56 7.49 16.34 -10.08
CA GLY A 56 8.76 16.14 -9.36
C GLY A 56 9.99 16.12 -10.29
N LYS A 57 11.18 16.10 -9.67
CA LYS A 57 12.46 15.91 -10.37
C LYS A 57 12.67 14.42 -10.64
N LYS A 58 12.68 14.00 -11.90
CA LYS A 58 13.20 12.69 -12.30
C LYS A 58 14.59 12.92 -12.90
N GLY A 59 15.61 12.21 -12.42
CA GLY A 59 17.01 12.44 -12.77
C GLY A 59 17.25 12.68 -14.27
N GLY A 60 17.57 13.91 -14.62
CA GLY A 60 18.02 14.31 -15.95
C GLY A 60 16.99 14.98 -16.86
N ASP A 61 15.67 14.84 -16.62
CA ASP A 61 14.64 15.47 -17.45
C ASP A 61 14.08 16.75 -16.84
N HIS A 62 13.56 17.64 -17.72
CA HIS A 62 13.11 18.98 -17.40
C HIS A 62 12.21 19.04 -16.16
N THR A 63 12.75 19.52 -15.07
CA THR A 63 12.01 19.83 -13.85
C THR A 63 11.03 20.95 -14.13
N MET A 64 9.75 20.75 -13.85
CA MET A 64 8.79 21.84 -13.91
C MET A 64 9.17 22.91 -12.88
N SER A 65 9.31 24.17 -13.31
CA SER A 65 9.61 25.27 -12.38
C SER A 65 8.41 25.50 -11.44
N GLN A 66 8.65 26.13 -10.28
CA GLN A 66 7.56 26.40 -9.33
C GLN A 66 6.46 27.29 -9.94
N GLU A 67 6.86 28.26 -10.77
CA GLU A 67 5.94 29.13 -11.49
C GLU A 67 5.02 28.33 -12.41
N ARG A 68 5.57 27.33 -13.11
CA ARG A 68 4.78 26.41 -13.96
C ARG A 68 3.86 25.52 -13.18
N ILE A 69 4.28 25.04 -12.00
CA ILE A 69 3.43 24.26 -11.10
C ILE A 69 2.27 25.16 -10.62
N ASN A 70 2.57 26.38 -10.19
CA ASN A 70 1.55 27.33 -9.75
C ASN A 70 0.54 27.59 -10.86
N GLN A 71 1.02 27.83 -12.09
CA GLN A 71 0.13 28.06 -13.24
C GLN A 71 -0.72 26.82 -13.56
N LEU A 72 -0.12 25.62 -13.54
CA LEU A 72 -0.86 24.37 -13.76
C LEU A 72 -2.02 24.19 -12.77
N LEU A 73 -1.79 24.49 -11.49
CA LEU A 73 -2.83 24.40 -10.46
C LEU A 73 -3.96 25.41 -10.73
N CYS A 74 -3.60 26.63 -11.16
CA CYS A 74 -4.57 27.67 -11.51
C CYS A 74 -5.38 27.27 -12.74
N ASP A 75 -4.76 26.73 -13.78
CA ASP A 75 -5.41 26.32 -15.03
C ASP A 75 -6.41 25.20 -14.75
N LEU A 76 -6.00 24.14 -14.03
CA LEU A 76 -6.87 23.01 -13.68
C LEU A 76 -8.09 23.46 -12.85
N ALA A 77 -7.88 24.37 -11.90
CA ALA A 77 -8.99 24.90 -11.09
C ALA A 77 -9.88 25.86 -11.91
N GLY A 78 -9.29 26.62 -12.83
CA GLY A 78 -10.03 27.47 -13.78
C GLY A 78 -10.98 26.66 -14.67
N ASP A 79 -10.55 25.45 -15.06
CA ASP A 79 -11.36 24.49 -15.83
C ASP A 79 -12.49 23.83 -15.00
N GLY A 80 -12.68 24.23 -13.74
CA GLY A 80 -13.75 23.72 -12.87
C GLY A 80 -13.43 22.42 -12.16
N LYS A 81 -12.17 21.93 -12.18
CA LYS A 81 -11.77 20.65 -11.59
C LYS A 81 -11.53 20.74 -10.09
N THR A 82 -11.82 19.65 -9.39
CA THR A 82 -11.34 19.38 -8.03
C THR A 82 -9.91 18.85 -8.11
N VAL A 83 -8.94 19.68 -7.72
CA VAL A 83 -7.52 19.37 -7.85
C VAL A 83 -6.90 19.02 -6.49
N VAL A 84 -6.21 17.91 -6.40
CA VAL A 84 -5.36 17.59 -5.25
C VAL A 84 -3.89 17.81 -5.63
N ARG A 85 -3.22 18.73 -4.93
CA ARG A 85 -1.76 18.87 -4.95
C ARG A 85 -1.20 18.08 -3.77
N LEU A 86 -0.71 16.86 -4.01
CA LEU A 86 -0.15 15.97 -3.01
C LEU A 86 1.35 16.25 -2.84
N LYS A 87 1.77 16.62 -1.61
CA LYS A 87 3.12 17.07 -1.28
C LYS A 87 3.72 16.23 -0.15
N GLY A 88 4.97 15.78 -0.31
CA GLY A 88 5.66 15.07 0.76
C GLY A 88 5.71 15.86 2.07
N GLY A 89 5.48 15.21 3.21
CA GLY A 89 5.41 15.84 4.53
C GLY A 89 4.17 16.73 4.68
N ASP A 90 4.39 17.98 5.05
CA ASP A 90 3.37 19.03 5.21
C ASP A 90 3.53 20.12 4.13
N PRO A 91 2.45 20.62 3.53
CA PRO A 91 2.54 21.62 2.45
C PRO A 91 3.22 22.92 2.86
N PHE A 92 3.08 23.34 4.11
CA PHE A 92 3.54 24.64 4.63
C PHE A 92 4.85 24.55 5.42
N VAL A 93 5.39 23.36 5.68
CA VAL A 93 6.68 23.18 6.36
C VAL A 93 7.77 22.91 5.31
N PHE A 94 8.43 23.97 4.86
CA PHE A 94 9.47 23.97 3.79
C PHE A 94 9.04 23.31 2.47
N GLY A 95 7.71 23.21 2.26
CA GLY A 95 7.10 22.56 1.08
C GLY A 95 6.70 23.52 -0.03
N ARG A 96 6.96 24.82 0.07
CA ARG A 96 6.55 25.86 -0.89
C ARG A 96 5.04 25.97 -1.13
N GLY A 97 4.21 25.34 -0.29
CA GLY A 97 2.76 25.41 -0.39
C GLY A 97 2.21 26.84 -0.24
N GLY A 98 2.91 27.70 0.49
CA GLY A 98 2.57 29.12 0.60
C GLY A 98 2.63 29.84 -0.75
N GLU A 99 3.62 29.53 -1.62
CA GLU A 99 3.73 30.10 -2.96
C GLU A 99 2.58 29.61 -3.87
N GLU A 100 2.24 28.30 -3.78
CA GLU A 100 1.11 27.70 -4.51
C GLU A 100 -0.23 28.34 -4.06
N ALA A 101 -0.45 28.49 -2.76
CA ALA A 101 -1.64 29.14 -2.20
C ALA A 101 -1.75 30.62 -2.61
N SER A 102 -0.63 31.37 -2.59
CA SER A 102 -0.60 32.77 -2.98
C SER A 102 -0.95 32.96 -4.47
N ALA A 103 -0.48 32.07 -5.35
CA ALA A 103 -0.81 32.10 -6.78
C ALA A 103 -2.30 31.88 -7.02
N LEU A 104 -2.91 30.91 -6.32
CA LEU A 104 -4.35 30.64 -6.38
C LEU A 104 -5.18 31.83 -5.88
N ALA A 105 -4.79 32.39 -4.73
CA ALA A 105 -5.46 33.54 -4.13
C ALA A 105 -5.41 34.78 -5.06
N ALA A 106 -4.26 35.03 -5.71
CA ALA A 106 -4.09 36.12 -6.65
C ALA A 106 -5.04 36.04 -7.86
N GLN A 107 -5.46 34.83 -8.24
CA GLN A 107 -6.42 34.61 -9.32
C GLN A 107 -7.86 34.42 -8.81
N GLY A 108 -8.13 34.62 -7.52
CA GLY A 108 -9.48 34.45 -6.93
C GLY A 108 -9.99 33.01 -6.94
N LEU A 109 -9.09 32.02 -7.06
CA LEU A 109 -9.43 30.61 -7.08
C LEU A 109 -9.55 30.04 -5.66
N ALA A 110 -10.54 29.17 -5.45
CA ALA A 110 -10.77 28.54 -4.16
C ALA A 110 -9.68 27.50 -3.86
N PHE A 111 -9.12 27.54 -2.67
CA PHE A 111 -8.19 26.51 -2.21
C PHE A 111 -8.40 26.17 -0.74
N GLU A 112 -7.85 25.03 -0.33
CA GLU A 112 -7.83 24.58 1.05
C GLU A 112 -6.50 23.88 1.34
N VAL A 113 -5.93 24.14 2.52
CA VAL A 113 -4.70 23.47 2.97
C VAL A 113 -5.10 22.37 3.95
N ILE A 114 -4.64 21.16 3.64
CA ILE A 114 -4.80 19.99 4.51
C ILE A 114 -3.41 19.62 5.02
N PRO A 115 -3.10 19.92 6.30
CA PRO A 115 -1.82 19.58 6.88
C PRO A 115 -1.48 18.10 6.77
N GLY A 116 -0.19 17.80 6.73
CA GLY A 116 0.34 16.45 6.79
C GLY A 116 1.37 16.32 7.91
N VAL A 117 1.71 15.08 8.26
CA VAL A 117 2.77 14.84 9.24
C VAL A 117 4.11 15.18 8.59
N THR A 118 4.75 16.26 9.07
CA THR A 118 6.06 16.67 8.55
C THR A 118 7.15 15.66 8.89
N SER A 119 8.09 15.43 7.98
CA SER A 119 9.28 14.59 8.22
C SER A 119 10.14 15.10 9.38
N ALA A 120 10.07 16.39 9.71
CA ALA A 120 10.77 16.97 10.86
C ALA A 120 10.31 16.40 12.21
N ILE A 121 9.11 15.87 12.29
CA ILE A 121 8.55 15.20 13.48
C ILE A 121 8.57 13.68 13.32
N ALA A 122 8.14 13.19 12.17
CA ALA A 122 7.96 11.76 11.98
C ALA A 122 9.29 11.00 11.84
N ALA A 123 10.28 11.51 11.10
CA ALA A 123 11.55 10.81 10.95
C ALA A 123 12.28 10.63 12.31
N PRO A 124 12.38 11.65 13.17
CA PRO A 124 12.86 11.44 14.54
C PRO A 124 12.04 10.43 15.33
N ALA A 125 10.71 10.52 15.30
CA ALA A 125 9.83 9.62 16.05
C ALA A 125 10.02 8.15 15.66
N TYR A 126 10.10 7.86 14.35
CA TYR A 126 10.37 6.50 13.85
C TYR A 126 11.82 6.06 14.12
N ALA A 127 12.75 7.00 14.30
CA ALA A 127 14.09 6.69 14.78
C ALA A 127 14.17 6.54 16.32
N GLY A 128 13.07 6.70 17.06
CA GLY A 128 13.05 6.65 18.52
C GLY A 128 13.68 7.90 19.16
N ILE A 129 13.58 9.05 18.49
CA ILE A 129 14.09 10.33 18.97
C ILE A 129 12.92 11.30 19.14
N PRO A 130 12.42 11.55 20.35
CA PRO A 130 11.41 12.58 20.56
C PRO A 130 12.05 13.96 20.33
N VAL A 131 11.40 14.83 19.55
CA VAL A 131 11.95 16.20 19.30
C VAL A 131 11.86 17.10 20.54
N THR A 132 11.05 16.73 21.53
CA THR A 132 10.98 17.34 22.85
C THR A 132 10.87 16.25 23.91
N ASP A 133 11.58 16.40 25.05
CA ASP A 133 11.47 15.53 26.22
C ASP A 133 11.80 16.35 27.47
N ARG A 134 11.01 16.21 28.54
CA ARG A 134 11.20 16.98 29.79
C ARG A 134 12.59 16.85 30.41
N ARG A 135 13.27 15.73 30.16
CA ARG A 135 14.63 15.46 30.68
C ARG A 135 15.72 16.14 29.85
N ALA A 136 15.41 16.50 28.60
CA ALA A 136 16.40 16.92 27.61
C ALA A 136 16.20 18.34 27.09
N THR A 137 14.95 18.77 26.81
CA THR A 137 14.68 20.07 26.21
C THR A 137 13.22 20.47 26.29
N THR A 138 12.97 21.79 26.40
CA THR A 138 11.66 22.42 26.29
C THR A 138 11.46 23.15 24.98
N GLU A 139 12.48 23.19 24.10
CA GLU A 139 12.50 23.99 22.90
C GLU A 139 12.91 23.16 21.69
N VAL A 140 12.30 23.44 20.55
CA VAL A 140 12.67 22.86 19.25
C VAL A 140 12.63 23.92 18.16
N ALA A 141 13.65 23.94 17.30
CA ALA A 141 13.67 24.72 16.09
C ALA A 141 13.70 23.82 14.85
N PHE A 142 12.82 24.09 13.89
CA PHE A 142 12.87 23.52 12.56
C PHE A 142 13.54 24.49 11.61
N VAL A 143 14.61 24.05 10.96
CA VAL A 143 15.40 24.88 10.04
C VAL A 143 15.64 24.17 8.73
N THR A 144 15.91 24.94 7.66
CA THR A 144 16.36 24.37 6.39
C THR A 144 17.87 24.40 6.29
N GLY A 145 18.51 23.32 5.92
CA GLY A 145 19.95 23.29 5.64
C GLY A 145 20.30 23.70 4.20
N HIS A 146 19.32 24.15 3.43
CA HIS A 146 19.50 24.58 2.05
C HIS A 146 18.85 25.95 1.88
N GLU A 147 19.62 27.01 2.06
CA GLU A 147 19.20 28.39 1.76
C GLU A 147 19.26 28.65 0.25
N ASP A 148 18.53 29.67 -0.22
CA ASP A 148 18.58 30.11 -1.59
C ASP A 148 20.02 30.55 -1.93
N PRO A 149 20.69 29.93 -2.92
CA PRO A 149 22.06 30.25 -3.28
C PRO A 149 22.25 31.71 -3.81
N ASN A 150 21.14 32.38 -4.17
CA ASN A 150 21.16 33.78 -4.63
C ASN A 150 21.11 34.80 -3.48
N LYS A 151 20.92 34.32 -2.23
CA LYS A 151 20.98 35.24 -1.07
C LYS A 151 22.42 35.64 -0.79
N PRO A 152 22.70 36.93 -0.65
CA PRO A 152 24.08 37.45 -0.40
C PRO A 152 24.61 37.07 1.00
N GLU A 153 23.69 36.80 1.95
CA GLU A 153 24.05 36.42 3.32
C GLU A 153 23.08 35.38 3.85
N SER A 154 23.60 34.48 4.70
CA SER A 154 22.76 33.51 5.42
C SER A 154 21.80 34.24 6.37
N THR A 155 20.51 33.87 6.33
CA THR A 155 19.53 34.41 7.26
C THR A 155 19.43 33.61 8.55
N MET A 156 20.20 32.53 8.69
CA MET A 156 20.23 31.71 9.89
C MET A 156 20.93 32.41 11.04
N LYS A 157 20.26 32.49 12.17
CA LYS A 157 20.81 33.06 13.42
C LYS A 157 21.51 31.94 14.21
N TRP A 158 22.77 31.65 13.82
CA TRP A 158 23.54 30.54 14.38
C TRP A 158 23.70 30.62 15.90
N ASP A 159 23.94 31.81 16.44
CA ASP A 159 24.07 32.04 17.89
C ASP A 159 22.80 31.69 18.63
N ALA A 160 21.63 32.00 18.09
CA ALA A 160 20.36 31.62 18.68
C ALA A 160 20.11 30.12 18.57
N LEU A 161 20.40 29.51 17.39
CA LEU A 161 20.23 28.07 17.18
C LEU A 161 21.16 27.23 18.07
N ALA A 162 22.35 27.71 18.36
CA ALA A 162 23.29 27.05 19.25
C ALA A 162 22.77 26.94 20.71
N GLN A 163 21.85 27.80 21.11
CA GLN A 163 21.24 27.84 22.45
C GLN A 163 19.96 27.00 22.54
N ILE A 164 19.28 26.69 21.42
CA ILE A 164 18.03 25.95 21.42
C ILE A 164 18.30 24.47 21.72
N GLY A 165 17.53 23.88 22.64
CA GLY A 165 17.71 22.52 23.13
C GLY A 165 17.70 21.47 22.03
N THR A 166 16.75 21.53 21.07
CA THR A 166 16.71 20.66 19.88
C THR A 166 16.66 21.46 18.60
N VAL A 167 17.55 21.16 17.66
CA VAL A 167 17.52 21.69 16.29
C VAL A 167 17.26 20.53 15.32
N VAL A 168 16.21 20.66 14.52
CA VAL A 168 15.87 19.71 13.45
C VAL A 168 16.07 20.38 12.11
N CYS A 169 17.04 19.88 11.33
CA CYS A 169 17.43 20.44 10.06
C CYS A 169 16.92 19.60 8.89
N LEU A 170 16.04 20.18 8.07
CA LEU A 170 15.57 19.60 6.82
C LEU A 170 16.55 19.96 5.68
N MET A 171 16.64 19.08 4.66
CA MET A 171 17.46 19.34 3.46
C MET A 171 18.94 19.63 3.73
N GLY A 172 19.46 19.27 4.92
CA GLY A 172 20.79 19.66 5.40
C GLY A 172 21.93 18.69 5.06
N VAL A 173 21.67 17.49 4.54
CA VAL A 173 22.69 16.44 4.40
C VAL A 173 23.90 16.84 3.59
N LYS A 174 23.72 17.54 2.47
CA LYS A 174 24.84 18.03 1.63
C LYS A 174 25.72 19.06 2.35
N ASN A 175 25.10 19.86 3.23
CA ASN A 175 25.73 20.94 3.97
C ASN A 175 26.01 20.55 5.43
N LEU A 176 25.86 19.25 5.78
CA LEU A 176 25.98 18.79 7.16
C LEU A 176 27.32 19.19 7.84
N PRO A 177 28.49 19.09 7.16
CA PRO A 177 29.74 19.55 7.75
C PRO A 177 29.73 21.04 8.11
N ILE A 178 29.14 21.87 7.23
CA ILE A 178 29.06 23.34 7.42
C ILE A 178 28.09 23.64 8.58
N ILE A 179 26.94 23.00 8.62
CA ILE A 179 25.92 23.18 9.65
C ILE A 179 26.49 22.83 11.04
N CYS A 180 27.17 21.68 11.16
CA CYS A 180 27.80 21.26 12.40
C CYS A 180 28.91 22.26 12.82
N ALA A 181 29.78 22.66 11.92
CA ALA A 181 30.84 23.63 12.20
C ALA A 181 30.26 24.97 12.68
N LYS A 182 29.22 25.48 12.02
CA LYS A 182 28.58 26.76 12.39
C LYS A 182 27.92 26.72 13.76
N LEU A 183 27.28 25.60 14.12
CA LEU A 183 26.72 25.42 15.47
C LEU A 183 27.82 25.38 16.54
N ILE A 184 28.97 24.74 16.25
CA ILE A 184 30.12 24.66 17.18
C ILE A 184 30.78 26.06 17.29
N GLU A 185 31.00 26.75 16.18
CA GLU A 185 31.54 28.14 16.16
C GLU A 185 30.65 29.08 16.98
N ALA A 186 29.33 28.90 16.93
CA ALA A 186 28.32 29.64 17.72
C ALA A 186 28.20 29.19 19.18
N GLY A 187 29.11 28.33 19.66
CA GLY A 187 29.18 27.91 21.07
C GLY A 187 28.43 26.64 21.45
N ARG A 188 27.90 25.88 20.50
CA ARG A 188 27.32 24.57 20.80
C ARG A 188 28.42 23.57 21.13
N ASP A 189 28.24 22.79 22.21
CA ASP A 189 29.20 21.75 22.61
C ASP A 189 29.39 20.75 21.46
N PRO A 190 30.64 20.52 20.98
CA PRO A 190 30.94 19.49 19.98
C PRO A 190 30.51 18.07 20.37
N ALA A 191 30.41 17.77 21.67
CA ALA A 191 29.94 16.49 22.21
C ALA A 191 28.41 16.37 22.21
N THR A 192 27.65 17.40 21.81
CA THR A 192 26.18 17.36 21.73
C THR A 192 25.76 16.15 20.88
N PRO A 193 24.88 15.26 21.38
CA PRO A 193 24.34 14.16 20.61
C PRO A 193 23.60 14.63 19.36
N ALA A 194 23.81 13.92 18.26
CA ALA A 194 23.18 14.22 16.99
C ALA A 194 22.85 12.95 16.20
N ALA A 195 21.87 13.02 15.33
CA ALA A 195 21.45 11.92 14.46
C ALA A 195 21.07 12.43 13.06
N CYS A 196 21.28 11.59 12.05
CA CYS A 196 20.78 11.81 10.70
C CYS A 196 19.88 10.63 10.31
N VAL A 197 18.63 10.90 9.94
CA VAL A 197 17.62 9.91 9.60
C VAL A 197 17.23 10.06 8.13
N ARG A 198 17.53 9.06 7.32
CA ARG A 198 17.17 8.99 5.91
C ARG A 198 15.94 8.12 5.73
N TRP A 199 15.03 8.50 4.80
CA TRP A 199 13.81 7.75 4.50
C TRP A 199 12.99 7.38 5.75
N GLY A 200 12.96 8.29 6.72
CA GLY A 200 12.22 8.09 7.97
C GLY A 200 10.77 7.65 7.72
N SER A 201 10.28 6.77 8.57
CA SER A 201 8.95 6.12 8.49
C SER A 201 8.76 5.13 7.34
N THR A 202 9.80 4.77 6.63
CA THR A 202 9.73 3.74 5.58
C THR A 202 10.59 2.53 5.94
N PRO A 203 10.34 1.35 5.35
CA PRO A 203 11.20 0.18 5.54
C PRO A 203 12.66 0.37 5.08
N GLN A 204 12.96 1.46 4.35
CA GLN A 204 14.31 1.83 3.94
C GLN A 204 14.99 2.83 4.89
N GLN A 205 14.40 3.10 6.05
CA GLN A 205 14.97 4.01 7.03
C GLN A 205 16.41 3.61 7.37
N GLN A 206 17.29 4.62 7.40
CA GLN A 206 18.65 4.49 7.87
C GLN A 206 18.91 5.60 8.89
N THR A 207 19.39 5.23 10.07
CA THR A 207 19.71 6.19 11.12
C THR A 207 21.17 6.11 11.47
N VAL A 208 21.89 7.24 11.33
CA VAL A 208 23.27 7.41 11.77
C VAL A 208 23.28 8.28 13.01
N THR A 209 23.93 7.85 14.07
CA THR A 209 24.05 8.58 15.35
C THR A 209 25.49 8.93 15.65
N GLY A 210 25.70 10.06 16.30
CA GLY A 210 27.03 10.52 16.72
C GLY A 210 26.91 11.73 17.63
N THR A 211 27.98 12.50 17.63
CA THR A 211 28.03 13.84 18.22
C THR A 211 28.02 14.89 17.12
N LEU A 212 27.81 16.14 17.48
CA LEU A 212 27.86 17.24 16.54
C LEU A 212 29.22 17.30 15.79
N ALA A 213 30.32 16.91 16.47
CA ALA A 213 31.65 16.88 15.90
C ALA A 213 31.88 15.75 14.89
N ASP A 214 31.40 14.51 15.19
CA ASP A 214 31.73 13.32 14.40
C ASP A 214 30.63 12.88 13.43
N LEU A 215 29.40 13.39 13.57
CA LEU A 215 28.27 12.99 12.72
C LEU A 215 28.54 13.21 11.21
N PRO A 216 29.17 14.31 10.75
CA PRO A 216 29.45 14.50 9.34
C PRO A 216 30.31 13.39 8.75
N GLN A 217 31.36 12.98 9.47
CA GLN A 217 32.22 11.89 9.05
C GLN A 217 31.48 10.56 9.00
N LYS A 218 30.73 10.20 10.05
CA LYS A 218 29.93 8.96 10.09
C LYS A 218 28.89 8.88 8.99
N VAL A 219 28.23 9.99 8.67
CA VAL A 219 27.27 10.08 7.57
C VAL A 219 27.94 9.86 6.21
N ALA A 220 29.15 10.41 6.03
CA ALA A 220 29.95 10.23 4.81
C ALA A 220 30.43 8.76 4.67
N GLU A 221 30.91 8.15 5.74
CA GLU A 221 31.38 6.74 5.77
C GLU A 221 30.27 5.76 5.36
N VAL A 222 29.05 5.97 5.85
CA VAL A 222 27.87 5.16 5.47
C VAL A 222 27.35 5.51 4.08
N GLY A 223 27.77 6.64 3.49
CA GLY A 223 27.30 7.12 2.20
C GLY A 223 25.82 7.54 2.22
N LEU A 224 25.31 8.05 3.35
CA LEU A 224 23.91 8.44 3.49
C LEU A 224 23.61 9.66 2.61
N LYS A 225 22.57 9.53 1.78
CA LYS A 225 22.15 10.53 0.77
C LYS A 225 20.80 11.16 1.10
N PRO A 226 20.46 12.33 0.55
CA PRO A 226 19.10 12.86 0.63
C PRO A 226 18.04 11.86 0.08
N PRO A 227 16.78 11.92 0.53
CA PRO A 227 16.25 12.86 1.54
C PRO A 227 16.57 12.38 2.95
N ALA A 228 16.96 13.29 3.84
CA ALA A 228 17.22 12.98 5.24
C ALA A 228 17.02 14.21 6.15
N ILE A 229 16.77 13.93 7.41
CA ILE A 229 16.58 14.90 8.50
C ILE A 229 17.76 14.77 9.47
N THR A 230 18.33 15.89 9.88
CA THR A 230 19.34 15.91 10.94
C THR A 230 18.75 16.46 12.23
N ILE A 231 18.99 15.79 13.34
CA ILE A 231 18.55 16.18 14.68
C ILE A 231 19.79 16.43 15.54
N VAL A 232 19.87 17.60 16.19
CA VAL A 232 20.94 17.98 17.10
C VAL A 232 20.36 18.32 18.47
N GLY A 233 20.80 17.64 19.52
CA GLY A 233 20.35 17.89 20.89
C GLY A 233 20.40 16.63 21.75
N GLN A 234 20.27 16.78 23.07
CA GLN A 234 20.29 15.68 24.03
C GLN A 234 19.21 14.62 23.75
N VAL A 235 18.12 15.00 23.10
CA VAL A 235 17.06 14.07 22.67
C VAL A 235 17.57 12.95 21.74
N ALA A 236 18.63 13.20 20.97
CA ALA A 236 19.19 12.19 20.06
C ALA A 236 19.78 10.99 20.80
N ALA A 237 20.26 11.18 22.05
CA ALA A 237 20.75 10.08 22.90
C ALA A 237 19.64 9.14 23.35
N LEU A 238 18.38 9.62 23.46
CA LEU A 238 17.25 8.80 23.90
C LEU A 238 16.92 7.65 22.93
N ARG A 239 17.39 7.71 21.68
CA ARG A 239 17.26 6.62 20.73
C ARG A 239 17.79 5.29 21.26
N GLN A 240 18.82 5.30 22.10
CA GLN A 240 19.37 4.06 22.68
C GLN A 240 18.30 3.23 23.40
N GLU A 241 17.36 3.92 24.07
CA GLU A 241 16.24 3.31 24.80
C GLU A 241 15.00 3.16 23.94
N LEU A 242 14.71 4.17 23.10
CA LEU A 242 13.41 4.37 22.44
C LEU A 242 13.36 3.87 20.98
N ALA A 243 14.45 3.39 20.40
CA ALA A 243 14.42 2.83 19.05
C ALA A 243 13.45 1.64 18.98
N TRP A 244 12.46 1.73 18.12
CA TRP A 244 11.40 0.72 17.98
C TRP A 244 11.21 0.24 16.54
N PHE A 245 11.14 1.14 15.57
CA PHE A 245 10.76 0.83 14.20
C PHE A 245 11.80 -0.05 13.48
N GLU A 246 13.08 0.27 13.62
CA GLU A 246 14.17 -0.51 13.03
C GLU A 246 14.43 -1.85 13.78
N LYS A 247 13.75 -2.06 14.92
CA LYS A 247 13.76 -3.33 15.67
C LYS A 247 12.58 -4.24 15.34
N LEU A 248 11.69 -3.81 14.46
CA LEU A 248 10.58 -4.65 14.01
C LEU A 248 11.14 -5.89 13.28
N PRO A 249 10.53 -7.06 13.47
CA PRO A 249 11.10 -8.34 13.03
C PRO A 249 11.26 -8.47 11.52
N LEU A 250 10.49 -7.71 10.74
CA LEU A 250 10.57 -7.68 9.28
C LEU A 250 11.11 -6.36 8.73
N PHE A 251 11.70 -5.53 9.60
CA PHE A 251 12.23 -4.24 9.16
C PHE A 251 13.26 -4.40 8.03
N GLY A 252 13.05 -3.63 6.97
CA GLY A 252 13.91 -3.63 5.79
C GLY A 252 13.76 -4.84 4.86
N LYS A 253 12.97 -5.87 5.25
CA LYS A 253 12.75 -7.04 4.42
C LYS A 253 11.83 -6.72 3.25
N ARG A 254 12.21 -7.13 2.06
CA ARG A 254 11.49 -6.98 0.81
C ARG A 254 10.68 -8.24 0.56
N ILE A 255 9.38 -8.16 0.74
CA ILE A 255 8.48 -9.32 0.68
C ILE A 255 7.51 -9.18 -0.49
N MET A 256 7.55 -10.14 -1.41
CA MET A 256 6.61 -10.19 -2.52
C MET A 256 5.31 -10.88 -2.08
N VAL A 257 4.18 -10.20 -2.35
CA VAL A 257 2.82 -10.74 -2.16
C VAL A 257 2.23 -11.00 -3.55
N THR A 258 1.84 -12.26 -3.79
CA THR A 258 1.40 -12.74 -5.12
C THR A 258 -0.11 -12.74 -5.31
N ARG A 259 -0.87 -12.21 -4.34
CA ARG A 259 -2.32 -12.20 -4.35
C ARG A 259 -2.88 -11.03 -5.16
N ALA A 260 -4.13 -11.17 -5.67
CA ALA A 260 -4.84 -10.07 -6.32
C ALA A 260 -4.99 -8.87 -5.36
N ARG A 261 -4.82 -7.64 -5.87
CA ARG A 261 -4.82 -6.39 -5.06
C ARG A 261 -6.01 -6.29 -4.10
N SER A 262 -7.22 -6.59 -4.55
CA SER A 262 -8.44 -6.56 -3.72
C SER A 262 -8.43 -7.52 -2.52
N GLN A 263 -7.56 -8.50 -2.52
CA GLN A 263 -7.46 -9.55 -1.49
C GLN A 263 -6.12 -9.51 -0.72
N ALA A 264 -5.18 -8.67 -1.13
CA ALA A 264 -3.85 -8.59 -0.55
C ALA A 264 -3.80 -7.78 0.76
N SER A 265 -4.78 -6.90 1.01
CA SER A 265 -4.73 -5.86 2.05
C SER A 265 -4.34 -6.39 3.43
N ARG A 266 -4.99 -7.44 3.95
CA ARG A 266 -4.69 -7.98 5.30
C ARG A 266 -3.27 -8.54 5.43
N LEU A 267 -2.78 -9.23 4.39
CA LEU A 267 -1.43 -9.80 4.39
C LEU A 267 -0.40 -8.67 4.26
N SER A 268 -0.60 -7.77 3.30
CA SER A 268 0.27 -6.62 3.06
C SER A 268 0.33 -5.72 4.29
N GLU A 269 -0.81 -5.32 4.84
CA GLU A 269 -0.90 -4.49 6.05
C GLU A 269 -0.22 -5.14 7.27
N GLY A 270 -0.46 -6.43 7.49
CA GLY A 270 0.14 -7.16 8.60
C GLY A 270 1.66 -7.28 8.49
N LEU A 271 2.20 -7.49 7.29
CA LEU A 271 3.64 -7.53 7.05
C LEU A 271 4.27 -6.13 7.12
N GLN A 272 3.59 -5.10 6.60
CA GLN A 272 4.02 -3.69 6.73
C GLN A 272 4.08 -3.24 8.18
N ALA A 273 3.08 -3.59 8.99
CA ALA A 273 3.07 -3.29 10.43
C ALA A 273 4.28 -3.88 11.18
N LEU A 274 4.90 -4.95 10.65
CA LEU A 274 6.12 -5.55 11.16
C LEU A 274 7.41 -4.98 10.50
N GLY A 275 7.30 -3.93 9.70
CA GLY A 275 8.42 -3.20 9.11
C GLY A 275 8.84 -3.68 7.71
N ALA A 276 8.10 -4.59 7.07
CA ALA A 276 8.42 -5.07 5.74
C ALA A 276 8.13 -4.03 4.64
N LYS A 277 8.95 -4.04 3.59
CA LYS A 277 8.62 -3.44 2.30
C LYS A 277 7.85 -4.44 1.46
N ILE A 278 6.58 -4.16 1.22
CA ILE A 278 5.74 -5.01 0.39
C ILE A 278 5.92 -4.67 -1.08
N ILE A 279 5.97 -5.71 -1.91
CA ILE A 279 6.00 -5.63 -3.37
C ILE A 279 4.84 -6.49 -3.86
N GLU A 280 3.76 -5.83 -4.25
CA GLU A 280 2.60 -6.51 -4.78
C GLU A 280 2.82 -6.87 -6.24
N VAL A 281 2.80 -8.18 -6.53
CA VAL A 281 2.83 -8.73 -7.88
C VAL A 281 1.59 -9.62 -8.04
N PRO A 282 0.45 -9.05 -8.41
CA PRO A 282 -0.78 -9.82 -8.56
C PRO A 282 -0.63 -10.83 -9.69
N THR A 283 -0.65 -12.12 -9.38
CA THR A 283 -0.54 -13.18 -10.40
C THR A 283 -1.87 -13.46 -11.10
N ILE A 284 -2.97 -12.98 -10.52
CA ILE A 284 -4.32 -13.05 -11.06
C ILE A 284 -5.05 -11.74 -10.85
N SER A 285 -5.99 -11.45 -11.76
CA SER A 285 -6.98 -10.39 -11.66
C SER A 285 -8.34 -10.95 -12.06
N PHE A 286 -9.39 -10.33 -11.55
CA PHE A 286 -10.76 -10.70 -11.87
C PHE A 286 -11.34 -9.59 -12.74
N LEU A 287 -11.78 -9.98 -13.95
CA LEU A 287 -12.42 -9.07 -14.89
C LEU A 287 -13.86 -9.53 -15.13
N PRO A 288 -14.75 -8.65 -15.58
CA PRO A 288 -16.06 -9.07 -16.09
C PRO A 288 -15.94 -10.21 -17.12
N PRO A 289 -16.97 -11.03 -17.30
CA PRO A 289 -16.97 -12.05 -18.34
C PRO A 289 -16.78 -11.41 -19.72
N GLU A 290 -16.35 -12.18 -20.71
CA GLU A 290 -16.22 -11.66 -22.10
C GLU A 290 -17.57 -11.31 -22.69
N ASP A 291 -18.58 -12.08 -22.34
CA ASP A 291 -19.98 -11.86 -22.66
C ASP A 291 -20.76 -11.65 -21.35
N PRO A 292 -21.19 -10.41 -21.03
CA PRO A 292 -21.98 -10.12 -19.84
C PRO A 292 -23.45 -10.48 -19.98
N GLU A 293 -23.99 -10.66 -21.21
CA GLU A 293 -25.42 -10.86 -21.49
C GLU A 293 -26.06 -12.01 -20.68
N PRO A 294 -25.41 -13.20 -20.49
CA PRO A 294 -25.98 -14.26 -19.67
C PRO A 294 -26.19 -13.88 -18.20
N LEU A 295 -25.28 -13.10 -17.61
CA LEU A 295 -25.42 -12.63 -16.24
C LEU A 295 -26.47 -11.53 -16.13
N GLU A 296 -26.48 -10.57 -17.04
CA GLU A 296 -27.48 -9.49 -17.12
C GLU A 296 -28.89 -10.04 -17.30
N THR A 297 -29.03 -11.03 -18.19
CA THR A 297 -30.30 -11.73 -18.39
C THR A 297 -30.76 -12.44 -17.12
N ALA A 298 -29.89 -13.20 -16.46
CA ALA A 298 -30.22 -13.89 -15.22
C ALA A 298 -30.60 -12.88 -14.11
N VAL A 299 -29.90 -11.76 -13.99
CA VAL A 299 -30.23 -10.68 -13.05
C VAL A 299 -31.56 -10.03 -13.36
N SER A 300 -31.94 -9.91 -14.65
CA SER A 300 -33.25 -9.37 -15.03
C SER A 300 -34.41 -10.26 -14.61
N MET A 301 -34.18 -11.59 -14.59
CA MET A 301 -35.18 -12.66 -14.36
C MET A 301 -35.03 -13.34 -12.97
N LEU A 302 -34.53 -12.63 -11.95
CA LEU A 302 -34.25 -13.23 -10.63
C LEU A 302 -35.49 -13.83 -9.97
N GLU A 303 -36.67 -13.31 -10.23
CA GLU A 303 -37.95 -13.85 -9.72
C GLU A 303 -38.25 -15.26 -10.20
N ASP A 304 -37.64 -15.73 -11.27
CA ASP A 304 -37.80 -17.09 -11.81
C ASP A 304 -36.96 -18.11 -11.05
N PHE A 305 -35.98 -17.70 -10.24
CA PHE A 305 -35.08 -18.58 -9.55
C PHE A 305 -35.54 -18.82 -8.09
N HIS A 306 -35.42 -20.07 -7.64
CA HIS A 306 -35.67 -20.46 -6.26
C HIS A 306 -34.40 -20.45 -5.42
N TRP A 307 -33.24 -20.65 -6.07
CA TRP A 307 -31.92 -20.66 -5.43
C TRP A 307 -30.91 -19.86 -6.23
N VAL A 308 -30.06 -19.14 -5.51
CA VAL A 308 -28.79 -18.59 -6.04
C VAL A 308 -27.62 -19.16 -5.23
N ILE A 309 -26.72 -19.84 -5.91
CA ILE A 309 -25.61 -20.56 -5.28
C ILE A 309 -24.29 -19.89 -5.63
N PHE A 310 -23.59 -19.40 -4.63
CA PHE A 310 -22.31 -18.73 -4.78
C PHE A 310 -21.14 -19.63 -4.42
N THR A 311 -20.24 -19.83 -5.36
CA THR A 311 -19.06 -20.67 -5.22
C THR A 311 -17.77 -19.90 -4.91
N SER A 312 -17.84 -18.57 -4.76
CA SER A 312 -16.70 -17.74 -4.38
C SER A 312 -17.15 -16.35 -3.91
N PRO A 313 -16.34 -15.65 -3.09
CA PRO A 313 -16.53 -14.24 -2.78
C PRO A 313 -16.61 -13.35 -4.04
N ASN A 314 -15.73 -13.59 -5.03
CA ASN A 314 -15.71 -12.82 -6.28
C ASN A 314 -16.99 -13.00 -7.12
N GLY A 315 -17.59 -14.19 -7.04
CA GLY A 315 -18.89 -14.44 -7.69
C GLY A 315 -20.02 -13.63 -7.06
N VAL A 316 -19.98 -13.42 -5.73
CA VAL A 316 -20.92 -12.54 -5.03
C VAL A 316 -20.72 -11.09 -5.49
N GLU A 317 -19.50 -10.58 -5.42
CA GLU A 317 -19.20 -9.21 -5.80
C GLU A 317 -19.57 -8.90 -7.26
N ALA A 318 -19.20 -9.79 -8.20
CA ALA A 318 -19.53 -9.63 -9.61
C ALA A 318 -21.05 -9.65 -9.86
N PHE A 319 -21.78 -10.52 -9.16
CA PHE A 319 -23.24 -10.59 -9.24
C PHE A 319 -23.89 -9.30 -8.71
N PHE A 320 -23.43 -8.79 -7.56
CA PHE A 320 -23.96 -7.55 -6.99
C PHE A 320 -23.60 -6.32 -7.83
N ALA A 321 -22.43 -6.29 -8.48
CA ALA A 321 -22.09 -5.26 -9.45
C ALA A 321 -23.08 -5.24 -10.61
N ALA A 322 -23.35 -6.41 -11.24
CA ALA A 322 -24.32 -6.53 -12.32
C ALA A 322 -25.75 -6.18 -11.86
N LEU A 323 -26.10 -6.53 -10.60
CA LEU A 323 -27.39 -6.16 -10.01
C LEU A 323 -27.54 -4.63 -9.90
N GLY A 324 -26.48 -3.94 -9.45
CA GLY A 324 -26.45 -2.49 -9.34
C GLY A 324 -26.51 -1.79 -10.70
N GLU A 325 -25.80 -2.30 -11.72
CA GLU A 325 -25.85 -1.79 -13.09
C GLU A 325 -27.25 -1.92 -13.71
N ALA A 326 -27.97 -2.99 -13.34
CA ALA A 326 -29.38 -3.17 -13.72
C ALA A 326 -30.36 -2.30 -12.92
N GLY A 327 -29.86 -1.40 -12.03
CA GLY A 327 -30.73 -0.56 -11.18
C GLY A 327 -31.48 -1.33 -10.09
N LYS A 328 -31.03 -2.54 -9.77
CA LYS A 328 -31.61 -3.44 -8.77
C LYS A 328 -30.71 -3.48 -7.51
N ASP A 329 -31.24 -4.03 -6.41
CA ASP A 329 -30.50 -4.24 -5.17
C ASP A 329 -30.85 -5.59 -4.51
N ALA A 330 -30.33 -5.84 -3.30
CA ALA A 330 -30.53 -7.09 -2.55
C ALA A 330 -32.01 -7.49 -2.38
N ARG A 331 -32.94 -6.56 -2.44
CA ARG A 331 -34.40 -6.84 -2.37
C ARG A 331 -34.90 -7.69 -3.53
N SER A 332 -34.20 -7.65 -4.68
CA SER A 332 -34.53 -8.49 -5.85
C SER A 332 -34.30 -9.98 -5.60
N LEU A 333 -33.59 -10.34 -4.52
CA LEU A 333 -33.37 -11.73 -4.09
C LEU A 333 -34.36 -12.21 -3.03
N ALA A 334 -35.41 -11.43 -2.68
CA ALA A 334 -36.36 -11.76 -1.61
C ALA A 334 -37.09 -13.08 -1.83
N GLY A 335 -37.24 -13.53 -3.09
CA GLY A 335 -37.83 -14.83 -3.44
C GLY A 335 -36.86 -15.99 -3.55
N CYS A 336 -35.54 -15.72 -3.45
CA CYS A 336 -34.49 -16.71 -3.64
C CYS A 336 -33.90 -17.17 -2.31
N LYS A 337 -33.67 -18.47 -2.16
CA LYS A 337 -32.78 -19.01 -1.13
C LYS A 337 -31.34 -18.89 -1.58
N LEU A 338 -30.42 -18.65 -0.64
CA LEU A 338 -29.00 -18.42 -0.94
C LEU A 338 -28.15 -19.55 -0.38
N ALA A 339 -27.17 -19.99 -1.16
CA ALA A 339 -26.17 -20.94 -0.68
C ALA A 339 -24.75 -20.43 -0.96
N ALA A 340 -23.84 -20.67 -0.01
CA ALA A 340 -22.45 -20.29 -0.09
C ALA A 340 -21.52 -21.48 0.10
N ILE A 341 -20.48 -21.58 -0.72
CA ILE A 341 -19.49 -22.66 -0.66
C ILE A 341 -18.69 -22.68 0.66
N GLY A 342 -18.71 -21.60 1.41
CA GLY A 342 -17.99 -21.52 2.67
C GLY A 342 -18.13 -20.17 3.36
N PRO A 343 -17.56 -20.03 4.59
CA PRO A 343 -17.70 -18.84 5.43
C PRO A 343 -17.26 -17.55 4.79
N ALA A 344 -16.19 -17.56 3.97
CA ALA A 344 -15.70 -16.36 3.29
C ALA A 344 -16.74 -15.82 2.28
N THR A 345 -17.40 -16.71 1.52
CA THR A 345 -18.47 -16.35 0.59
C THR A 345 -19.70 -15.87 1.34
N ALA A 346 -20.06 -16.54 2.44
CA ALA A 346 -21.17 -16.14 3.29
C ALA A 346 -20.92 -14.77 3.97
N ALA A 347 -19.68 -14.44 4.30
CA ALA A 347 -19.33 -13.14 4.86
C ALA A 347 -19.57 -12.00 3.86
N VAL A 348 -19.19 -12.19 2.59
CA VAL A 348 -19.46 -11.20 1.53
C VAL A 348 -20.95 -11.02 1.30
N LEU A 349 -21.75 -12.09 1.31
CA LEU A 349 -23.21 -11.98 1.27
C LEU A 349 -23.76 -11.14 2.43
N LYS A 350 -23.21 -11.34 3.63
CA LYS A 350 -23.58 -10.56 4.82
C LYS A 350 -23.23 -9.08 4.69
N ASP A 351 -22.13 -8.74 4.06
CA ASP A 351 -21.75 -7.35 3.79
C ASP A 351 -22.75 -6.67 2.85
N HIS A 352 -23.39 -7.42 1.96
CA HIS A 352 -24.54 -7.00 1.13
C HIS A 352 -25.91 -7.11 1.86
N GLY A 353 -25.90 -7.40 3.17
CA GLY A 353 -27.13 -7.47 3.99
C GLY A 353 -27.91 -8.79 3.87
N LEU A 354 -27.32 -9.84 3.31
CA LEU A 354 -27.97 -11.13 3.09
C LEU A 354 -27.33 -12.25 3.91
N ILE A 355 -28.13 -13.24 4.31
CA ILE A 355 -27.68 -14.42 5.03
C ILE A 355 -27.94 -15.65 4.15
N ALA A 356 -26.90 -16.46 3.92
CA ALA A 356 -27.05 -17.71 3.21
C ALA A 356 -27.78 -18.75 4.09
N GLU A 357 -28.82 -19.40 3.55
CA GLU A 357 -29.54 -20.50 4.21
C GLU A 357 -28.65 -21.74 4.35
N VAL A 358 -27.77 -21.95 3.36
CA VAL A 358 -26.84 -23.09 3.34
C VAL A 358 -25.41 -22.56 3.20
N THR A 359 -24.56 -22.95 4.15
CA THR A 359 -23.11 -22.72 4.06
C THR A 359 -22.39 -24.03 4.30
N ALA A 360 -21.55 -24.47 3.37
CA ALA A 360 -20.82 -25.73 3.50
C ALA A 360 -19.79 -25.66 4.64
N ARG A 361 -19.56 -26.80 5.30
CA ARG A 361 -18.54 -26.95 6.36
C ARG A 361 -17.14 -27.19 5.81
N THR A 362 -17.06 -27.88 4.68
CA THR A 362 -15.82 -28.07 3.90
C THR A 362 -15.89 -27.18 2.66
N PHE A 363 -14.83 -26.41 2.41
CA PHE A 363 -14.82 -25.32 1.41
C PHE A 363 -14.61 -25.83 -0.03
N GLN A 364 -15.26 -26.94 -0.39
CA GLN A 364 -15.19 -27.61 -1.70
C GLN A 364 -16.60 -27.84 -2.23
N ALA A 365 -16.70 -28.10 -3.55
CA ALA A 365 -17.96 -28.36 -4.20
C ALA A 365 -18.72 -29.53 -3.56
N GLU A 366 -18.00 -30.56 -3.14
CA GLU A 366 -18.50 -31.76 -2.52
C GLU A 366 -19.21 -31.44 -1.18
N GLY A 367 -18.61 -30.60 -0.35
CA GLY A 367 -19.23 -30.20 0.93
C GLY A 367 -20.47 -29.31 0.73
N LEU A 368 -20.52 -28.53 -0.35
CA LEU A 368 -21.74 -27.78 -0.68
C LEU A 368 -22.84 -28.70 -1.23
N ILE A 369 -22.46 -29.69 -2.03
CA ILE A 369 -23.40 -30.74 -2.50
C ILE A 369 -24.04 -31.47 -1.31
N GLU A 370 -23.25 -31.98 -0.36
CA GLU A 370 -23.75 -32.63 0.85
C GLU A 370 -24.73 -31.74 1.64
N ALA A 371 -24.40 -30.48 1.81
CA ALA A 371 -25.23 -29.52 2.53
C ALA A 371 -26.54 -29.22 1.80
N LEU A 372 -26.53 -29.11 0.47
CA LEU A 372 -27.72 -28.89 -0.35
C LEU A 372 -28.60 -30.14 -0.45
N GLU A 373 -28.00 -31.34 -0.53
CA GLU A 373 -28.71 -32.61 -0.51
C GLU A 373 -29.51 -32.81 0.81
N ALA A 374 -28.84 -32.50 1.94
CA ALA A 374 -29.49 -32.52 3.26
C ALA A 374 -30.65 -31.50 3.35
N HIS A 375 -30.61 -30.43 2.55
CA HIS A 375 -31.70 -29.44 2.48
C HIS A 375 -32.84 -29.83 1.54
N GLY A 376 -32.67 -30.89 0.73
CA GLY A 376 -33.71 -31.52 -0.09
C GLY A 376 -34.13 -30.67 -1.29
N ILE A 377 -33.19 -30.08 -2.03
CA ILE A 377 -33.53 -29.30 -3.22
C ILE A 377 -33.85 -30.21 -4.42
N THR A 378 -35.09 -30.15 -4.89
CA THR A 378 -35.58 -30.95 -6.03
C THR A 378 -36.62 -30.16 -6.80
N GLY A 379 -36.63 -30.26 -8.13
CA GLY A 379 -37.60 -29.56 -9.00
C GLY A 379 -37.51 -28.03 -8.97
N GLN A 380 -36.37 -27.47 -8.58
CA GLN A 380 -36.14 -26.04 -8.40
C GLN A 380 -35.39 -25.44 -9.59
N ARG A 381 -35.60 -24.15 -9.83
CA ARG A 381 -34.68 -23.35 -10.72
C ARG A 381 -33.54 -22.78 -9.91
N VAL A 382 -32.33 -23.13 -10.30
CA VAL A 382 -31.09 -22.79 -9.58
C VAL A 382 -30.19 -21.95 -10.46
N LEU A 383 -29.79 -20.77 -9.98
CA LEU A 383 -28.78 -19.92 -10.62
C LEU A 383 -27.42 -20.13 -9.93
N ILE A 384 -26.37 -20.31 -10.72
CA ILE A 384 -24.99 -20.44 -10.23
C ILE A 384 -24.12 -19.40 -10.94
N PRO A 385 -23.99 -18.17 -10.40
CA PRO A 385 -23.02 -17.20 -10.90
C PRO A 385 -21.62 -17.59 -10.41
N ARG A 386 -20.70 -17.87 -11.37
CA ARG A 386 -19.37 -18.39 -11.06
C ARG A 386 -18.29 -17.90 -12.02
N ALA A 387 -17.03 -18.28 -11.79
CA ALA A 387 -15.96 -18.07 -12.75
C ALA A 387 -16.28 -18.74 -14.11
N ALA A 388 -15.87 -18.07 -15.21
CA ALA A 388 -16.04 -18.62 -16.57
C ALA A 388 -15.42 -20.02 -16.72
N GLN A 389 -14.30 -20.27 -16.02
CA GLN A 389 -13.65 -21.58 -15.95
C GLN A 389 -13.80 -22.14 -14.51
N ALA A 390 -14.63 -23.15 -14.35
CA ALA A 390 -14.84 -23.83 -13.07
C ALA A 390 -15.27 -25.28 -13.29
N ARG A 391 -15.17 -26.13 -12.24
CA ARG A 391 -15.53 -27.56 -12.32
C ARG A 391 -17.04 -27.74 -12.51
N GLU A 392 -17.43 -28.73 -13.33
CA GLU A 392 -18.84 -29.01 -13.62
C GLU A 392 -19.55 -29.89 -12.56
N VAL A 393 -18.81 -30.45 -11.60
CA VAL A 393 -19.33 -31.38 -10.60
C VAL A 393 -20.56 -30.84 -9.85
N LEU A 394 -20.52 -29.58 -9.40
CA LEU A 394 -21.61 -28.96 -8.65
C LEU A 394 -22.88 -28.79 -9.50
N PRO A 395 -22.86 -28.15 -10.67
CA PRO A 395 -24.06 -28.00 -11.50
C PRO A 395 -24.60 -29.35 -12.02
N GLU A 396 -23.74 -30.28 -12.41
CA GLU A 396 -24.15 -31.61 -12.88
C GLU A 396 -24.85 -32.39 -11.78
N THR A 397 -24.30 -32.38 -10.56
CA THR A 397 -24.92 -33.06 -9.41
C THR A 397 -26.28 -32.48 -9.06
N ILE A 398 -26.39 -31.14 -9.00
CA ILE A 398 -27.67 -30.47 -8.69
C ILE A 398 -28.71 -30.75 -9.79
N ALA A 399 -28.29 -30.77 -11.05
CA ALA A 399 -29.18 -31.12 -12.17
C ALA A 399 -29.67 -32.58 -12.09
N SER A 400 -28.79 -33.50 -11.64
CA SER A 400 -29.16 -34.92 -11.47
C SER A 400 -30.28 -35.15 -10.44
N TRP A 401 -30.52 -34.20 -9.53
CA TRP A 401 -31.64 -34.21 -8.58
C TRP A 401 -32.94 -33.67 -9.18
N GLY A 402 -33.00 -33.44 -10.50
CA GLY A 402 -34.18 -32.95 -11.20
C GLY A 402 -34.39 -31.44 -11.13
N ASN A 403 -33.34 -30.67 -10.83
CA ASN A 403 -33.36 -29.23 -10.82
C ASN A 403 -33.02 -28.66 -12.22
N LEU A 404 -33.56 -27.48 -12.52
CA LEU A 404 -33.21 -26.70 -13.69
C LEU A 404 -32.04 -25.75 -13.31
N VAL A 405 -30.82 -26.10 -13.67
CA VAL A 405 -29.62 -25.36 -13.29
C VAL A 405 -29.19 -24.43 -14.44
N GLN A 406 -29.11 -23.16 -14.12
CA GLN A 406 -28.52 -22.15 -15.01
C GLN A 406 -27.18 -21.69 -14.44
N VAL A 407 -26.11 -21.99 -15.17
CA VAL A 407 -24.75 -21.53 -14.84
C VAL A 407 -24.48 -20.30 -15.67
N VAL A 408 -24.04 -19.22 -15.03
CA VAL A 408 -23.67 -17.99 -15.72
C VAL A 408 -22.24 -17.55 -15.35
N PRO A 409 -21.41 -17.23 -16.34
CA PRO A 409 -20.12 -16.61 -16.06
C PRO A 409 -20.34 -15.24 -15.40
N ALA A 410 -19.91 -15.08 -14.16
CA ALA A 410 -19.97 -13.80 -13.45
C ALA A 410 -18.67 -13.03 -13.56
N TYR A 411 -17.55 -13.72 -13.68
CA TYR A 411 -16.24 -13.14 -13.85
C TYR A 411 -15.29 -14.11 -14.55
N ARG A 412 -14.17 -13.59 -15.05
CA ARG A 412 -13.04 -14.38 -15.56
C ARG A 412 -11.77 -14.06 -14.79
N THR A 413 -10.96 -15.07 -14.58
CA THR A 413 -9.63 -14.93 -14.00
C THR A 413 -8.63 -14.71 -15.12
N VAL A 414 -7.89 -13.61 -15.06
CA VAL A 414 -6.86 -13.28 -16.05
C VAL A 414 -5.55 -12.98 -15.35
N ARG A 415 -4.46 -13.04 -16.09
CA ARG A 415 -3.16 -12.52 -15.64
C ARG A 415 -3.11 -11.03 -15.98
N PRO A 416 -2.85 -10.12 -15.01
CA PRO A 416 -2.70 -8.71 -15.31
C PRO A 416 -1.49 -8.49 -16.23
N PRO A 417 -1.62 -7.71 -17.31
CA PRO A 417 -0.51 -7.50 -18.28
C PRO A 417 0.75 -6.91 -17.62
N GLU A 418 0.58 -6.03 -16.63
CA GLU A 418 1.66 -5.36 -15.90
C GLU A 418 2.43 -6.29 -14.95
N SER A 419 1.86 -7.43 -14.57
CA SER A 419 2.44 -8.32 -13.55
C SER A 419 3.80 -8.89 -13.96
N THR A 420 4.00 -9.20 -15.23
CA THR A 420 5.29 -9.70 -15.74
C THR A 420 6.40 -8.65 -15.58
N MET A 421 6.09 -7.39 -15.88
CA MET A 421 7.04 -6.29 -15.70
C MET A 421 7.31 -6.00 -14.21
N LEU A 422 6.26 -6.05 -13.36
CA LEU A 422 6.41 -5.90 -11.93
C LEU A 422 7.25 -7.02 -11.32
N LEU A 423 7.04 -8.27 -11.75
CA LEU A 423 7.84 -9.43 -11.34
C LEU A 423 9.31 -9.27 -11.74
N ALA A 424 9.59 -8.94 -13.00
CA ALA A 424 10.95 -8.73 -13.47
C ALA A 424 11.68 -7.63 -12.67
N LYS A 425 10.98 -6.52 -12.40
CA LYS A 425 11.51 -5.44 -11.56
C LYS A 425 11.76 -5.91 -10.13
N ALA A 426 10.81 -6.62 -9.50
CA ALA A 426 10.94 -7.11 -8.14
C ALA A 426 12.16 -8.04 -7.99
N LEU A 427 12.33 -8.96 -8.93
CA LEU A 427 13.46 -9.89 -8.95
C LEU A 427 14.81 -9.17 -9.18
N SER A 428 14.87 -8.19 -10.11
CA SER A 428 16.08 -7.43 -10.38
C SER A 428 16.54 -6.57 -9.20
N GLU A 429 15.61 -6.08 -8.41
CA GLU A 429 15.90 -5.29 -7.22
C GLU A 429 16.20 -6.14 -5.97
N GLY A 430 16.01 -7.47 -6.05
CA GLY A 430 16.19 -8.44 -4.96
C GLY A 430 14.98 -8.56 -4.04
N LEU A 431 14.76 -9.75 -3.50
CA LEU A 431 13.68 -10.10 -2.58
C LEU A 431 14.24 -10.90 -1.41
N ASP A 432 13.69 -10.69 -0.21
CA ASP A 432 13.98 -11.53 0.97
C ASP A 432 12.97 -12.68 1.09
N ALA A 433 11.71 -12.46 0.69
CA ALA A 433 10.69 -13.51 0.71
C ALA A 433 9.62 -13.35 -0.39
N ILE A 434 9.00 -14.49 -0.72
CA ILE A 434 7.78 -14.58 -1.55
C ILE A 434 6.72 -15.32 -0.75
N THR A 435 5.49 -14.77 -0.71
CA THR A 435 4.37 -15.40 -0.02
C THR A 435 3.35 -15.96 -1.02
N PHE A 436 2.93 -17.19 -0.80
CA PHE A 436 1.92 -17.88 -1.58
C PHE A 436 0.73 -18.27 -0.69
N THR A 437 -0.45 -17.80 -1.05
CA THR A 437 -1.70 -18.07 -0.32
C THR A 437 -2.62 -19.08 -1.01
N ALA A 438 -2.25 -19.54 -2.20
CA ALA A 438 -2.96 -20.58 -2.94
C ALA A 438 -2.02 -21.24 -3.97
N SER A 439 -2.30 -22.50 -4.35
CA SER A 439 -1.53 -23.22 -5.38
C SER A 439 -1.54 -22.50 -6.73
N SER A 440 -2.67 -21.88 -7.09
CA SER A 440 -2.80 -21.11 -8.33
C SER A 440 -1.85 -19.91 -8.37
N THR A 441 -1.56 -19.26 -7.25
CA THR A 441 -0.60 -18.14 -7.22
C THR A 441 0.83 -18.61 -7.47
N VAL A 442 1.18 -19.82 -7.03
CA VAL A 442 2.47 -20.46 -7.37
C VAL A 442 2.55 -20.73 -8.86
N THR A 443 1.58 -21.49 -9.40
CA THR A 443 1.53 -21.87 -10.83
C THR A 443 1.60 -20.65 -11.73
N ASN A 444 0.77 -19.64 -11.47
CA ASN A 444 0.71 -18.43 -12.26
C ASN A 444 2.02 -17.63 -12.22
N LEU A 445 2.67 -17.54 -11.04
CA LEU A 445 3.98 -16.88 -10.94
C LEU A 445 5.03 -17.63 -11.76
N MET A 446 5.09 -18.96 -11.64
CA MET A 446 6.06 -19.77 -12.36
C MET A 446 5.84 -19.73 -13.87
N GLU A 447 4.60 -19.60 -14.34
CA GLU A 447 4.26 -19.41 -15.75
C GLU A 447 4.64 -18.02 -16.30
N MET A 448 4.77 -17.01 -15.44
CA MET A 448 5.26 -15.68 -15.83
C MET A 448 6.78 -15.66 -16.09
N LEU A 449 7.50 -16.68 -15.62
CA LEU A 449 8.94 -16.80 -15.77
C LEU A 449 9.27 -17.73 -16.95
N ASP A 450 10.33 -17.39 -17.67
CA ASP A 450 10.98 -18.32 -18.57
C ASP A 450 11.75 -19.41 -17.79
N GLN A 451 12.33 -20.39 -18.48
CA GLN A 451 13.03 -21.48 -17.81
C GLN A 451 14.21 -20.98 -16.97
N ALA A 452 14.99 -20.02 -17.48
CA ALA A 452 16.13 -19.46 -16.75
C ALA A 452 15.69 -18.75 -15.46
N GLY A 453 14.59 -17.99 -15.51
CA GLY A 453 14.00 -17.33 -14.33
C GLY A 453 13.48 -18.32 -13.28
N ARG A 454 12.89 -19.46 -13.72
CA ARG A 454 12.45 -20.54 -12.83
C ARG A 454 13.63 -21.20 -12.12
N ASP A 455 14.68 -21.52 -12.88
CA ASP A 455 15.89 -22.16 -12.35
C ASP A 455 16.59 -21.24 -11.35
N GLU A 456 16.69 -19.95 -11.65
CA GLU A 456 17.27 -18.95 -10.75
C GLU A 456 16.45 -18.78 -9.47
N LEU A 457 15.13 -18.72 -9.56
CA LEU A 457 14.25 -18.63 -8.38
C LEU A 457 14.38 -19.87 -7.50
N ALA A 458 14.44 -21.06 -8.11
CA ALA A 458 14.64 -22.32 -7.42
C ALA A 458 16.01 -22.37 -6.74
N ARG A 459 17.07 -21.91 -7.42
CA ARG A 459 18.42 -21.81 -6.87
C ARG A 459 18.46 -20.90 -5.64
N GLN A 460 17.95 -19.68 -5.76
CA GLN A 460 17.91 -18.70 -4.64
C GLN A 460 17.15 -19.22 -3.43
N SER A 461 16.04 -19.95 -3.65
CA SER A 461 15.28 -20.56 -2.56
C SER A 461 16.07 -21.61 -1.78
N LYS A 462 16.92 -22.40 -2.46
CA LYS A 462 17.76 -23.46 -1.87
C LYS A 462 19.01 -22.90 -1.19
N GLU A 463 19.65 -21.93 -1.82
CA GLU A 463 20.89 -21.31 -1.29
C GLU A 463 20.64 -20.37 -0.10
N GLY A 464 19.38 -20.12 0.27
CA GLY A 464 19.01 -19.34 1.45
C GLY A 464 18.90 -17.84 1.20
N GLY A 465 19.09 -17.36 -0.04
CA GLY A 465 18.95 -15.94 -0.39
C GLY A 465 17.50 -15.49 -0.47
N LEU A 466 16.55 -16.42 -0.63
CA LEU A 466 15.12 -16.14 -0.79
C LEU A 466 14.28 -17.12 0.03
N VAL A 467 13.39 -16.58 0.86
CA VAL A 467 12.46 -17.37 1.68
C VAL A 467 11.14 -17.58 0.93
N ILE A 468 10.77 -18.83 0.68
CA ILE A 468 9.44 -19.15 0.16
C ILE A 468 8.53 -19.48 1.34
N ALA A 469 7.42 -18.73 1.45
CA ALA A 469 6.41 -18.89 2.47
C ALA A 469 5.08 -19.31 1.84
N ALA A 470 4.54 -20.48 2.25
CA ALA A 470 3.28 -21.01 1.76
C ALA A 470 2.27 -21.14 2.89
N ILE A 471 1.02 -20.73 2.65
CA ILE A 471 -0.02 -20.71 3.67
C ILE A 471 -0.39 -22.10 4.22
N GLY A 472 -0.21 -23.15 3.42
CA GLY A 472 -0.57 -24.51 3.80
C GLY A 472 0.05 -25.58 2.90
N PRO A 473 -0.16 -26.88 3.21
CA PRO A 473 0.55 -28.00 2.60
C PRO A 473 0.32 -28.10 1.09
N ILE A 474 -0.89 -27.95 0.60
CA ILE A 474 -1.20 -28.05 -0.84
C ILE A 474 -0.45 -26.98 -1.63
N THR A 475 -0.39 -25.75 -1.12
CA THR A 475 0.37 -24.64 -1.73
C THR A 475 1.88 -24.92 -1.66
N ALA A 476 2.36 -25.43 -0.54
CA ALA A 476 3.76 -25.78 -0.35
C ALA A 476 4.20 -26.91 -1.29
N ASP A 477 3.37 -27.95 -1.45
CA ASP A 477 3.66 -29.07 -2.35
C ASP A 477 3.66 -28.63 -3.81
N THR A 478 2.77 -27.70 -4.20
CA THR A 478 2.79 -27.09 -5.53
C THR A 478 4.12 -26.34 -5.75
N ALA A 479 4.57 -25.54 -4.76
CA ALA A 479 5.83 -24.82 -4.86
C ALA A 479 7.05 -25.79 -4.96
N ARG A 480 7.06 -26.85 -4.15
CA ARG A 480 8.08 -27.92 -4.23
C ARG A 480 8.08 -28.62 -5.57
N GLY A 481 6.91 -28.84 -6.19
CA GLY A 481 6.77 -29.41 -7.55
C GLY A 481 7.47 -28.58 -8.63
N TYR A 482 7.59 -27.27 -8.44
CA TYR A 482 8.39 -26.37 -9.28
C TYR A 482 9.86 -26.25 -8.84
N GLY A 483 10.32 -27.05 -7.86
CA GLY A 483 11.69 -27.06 -7.37
C GLY A 483 12.03 -25.99 -6.35
N LEU A 484 11.03 -25.24 -5.82
CA LEU A 484 11.22 -24.24 -4.79
C LEU A 484 11.37 -24.91 -3.41
N GLU A 485 12.30 -24.43 -2.58
CA GLU A 485 12.43 -24.84 -1.19
C GLU A 485 11.51 -23.98 -0.30
N VAL A 486 10.45 -24.58 0.24
CA VAL A 486 9.51 -23.89 1.13
C VAL A 486 10.05 -23.93 2.56
N LYS A 487 10.48 -22.78 3.08
CA LYS A 487 11.05 -22.63 4.43
C LYS A 487 10.03 -22.24 5.48
N VAL A 488 8.94 -21.58 5.09
CA VAL A 488 7.91 -21.13 6.00
C VAL A 488 6.56 -21.71 5.61
N GLN A 489 5.99 -22.50 6.51
CA GLN A 489 4.64 -23.07 6.39
C GLN A 489 4.04 -23.11 7.79
N PRO A 490 2.98 -22.33 8.08
CA PRO A 490 2.34 -22.33 9.40
C PRO A 490 1.53 -23.61 9.63
N GLU A 491 1.30 -23.94 10.90
CA GLU A 491 0.44 -25.07 11.29
C GLU A 491 -1.05 -24.79 11.02
N LYS A 492 -1.47 -23.53 11.17
CA LYS A 492 -2.81 -23.05 10.84
C LYS A 492 -2.77 -22.29 9.52
N PHE A 493 -3.67 -22.63 8.61
CA PHE A 493 -3.68 -22.12 7.22
C PHE A 493 -4.43 -20.79 7.12
N THR A 494 -4.02 -19.82 7.95
CA THR A 494 -4.57 -18.44 7.98
C THR A 494 -3.50 -17.42 7.64
N ILE A 495 -3.94 -16.23 7.23
CA ILE A 495 -3.05 -15.11 6.92
C ILE A 495 -2.26 -14.70 8.17
N GLU A 496 -2.91 -14.63 9.31
CA GLU A 496 -2.30 -14.25 10.60
C GLU A 496 -1.19 -15.24 10.99
N ALA A 497 -1.44 -16.55 10.81
CA ALA A 497 -0.45 -17.57 11.11
C ALA A 497 0.74 -17.52 10.13
N LEU A 498 0.50 -17.20 8.85
CA LEU A 498 1.55 -17.02 7.86
C LEU A 498 2.45 -15.82 8.21
N ILE A 499 1.85 -14.69 8.61
CA ILE A 499 2.57 -13.50 9.06
C ILE A 499 3.44 -13.84 10.29
N GLN A 500 2.87 -14.52 11.30
CA GLN A 500 3.60 -14.93 12.50
C GLN A 500 4.77 -15.87 12.20
N ALA A 501 4.55 -16.87 11.35
CA ALA A 501 5.59 -17.82 10.97
C ALA A 501 6.73 -17.14 10.20
N LEU A 502 6.40 -16.21 9.29
CA LEU A 502 7.41 -15.46 8.54
C LEU A 502 8.18 -14.50 9.45
N SER A 503 7.50 -13.84 10.37
CA SER A 503 8.11 -12.98 11.40
C SER A 503 9.09 -13.76 12.28
N ALA A 504 8.69 -14.93 12.76
CA ALA A 504 9.55 -15.79 13.58
C ALA A 504 10.79 -16.28 12.83
N HIS A 505 10.63 -16.59 11.53
CA HIS A 505 11.75 -17.02 10.67
C HIS A 505 12.83 -15.95 10.53
N PHE A 506 12.46 -14.68 10.39
CA PHE A 506 13.42 -13.58 10.25
C PHE A 506 13.95 -13.02 11.58
N ALA A 507 13.32 -13.35 12.70
CA ALA A 507 13.78 -12.99 14.03
C ALA A 507 14.82 -13.97 14.61
N SER A 508 14.93 -15.18 14.02
CA SER A 508 15.94 -16.20 14.35
C SER A 508 17.25 -15.93 13.61
#